data_484db7c4eda675e56d16f40653b2c1b3
#
_entry.id   484db7c4eda675e56d16f40653b2c1b3
#
_cell.length_a   1.000
_cell.length_b   1.000
_cell.length_c   1.000
_cell.angle_alpha   90.00
_cell.angle_beta   90.00
_cell.angle_gamma   90.00
#
_symmetry.space_group_name_H-M   'P 1'
#
loop_
_entity.id
_entity.type
_entity.pdbx_description
1 polymer ?
#
loop_
_entity_poly.entity_id
_entity_poly.type
_entity_poly.pdbx_seq_one_letter_code
_entity_poly.pdbx_strand_id
1 'polypeptide(L)' 'MKKYNKVLLILGAGVDQLPGIQKAKDMECYTITLDGNPNAVGKQISDEFYSINIKDFQAIKSFLKNYDIEKIDGV' A
#
# COMPACT_ATOMS: atom_id res chain seq x y z
N MET A 1 -8.36 -13.78 15.26
CA MET A 1 -7.62 -13.42 14.04
C MET A 1 -8.51 -12.56 13.13
N LYS A 2 -8.02 -11.42 12.71
CA LYS A 2 -8.80 -10.56 11.83
C LYS A 2 -8.76 -11.07 10.39
N LYS A 3 -9.91 -11.06 9.75
CA LYS A 3 -10.05 -11.53 8.38
C LYS A 3 -10.32 -10.35 7.47
N TYR A 4 -9.59 -10.26 6.36
CA TYR A 4 -9.72 -9.17 5.40
C TYR A 4 -10.43 -9.66 4.14
N ASN A 5 -11.22 -8.77 3.54
CA ASN A 5 -11.91 -9.09 2.29
C ASN A 5 -10.95 -9.18 1.12
N LYS A 6 -10.02 -8.23 1.05
CA LYS A 6 -9.04 -8.18 -0.03
C LYS A 6 -7.74 -7.55 0.44
N VAL A 7 -6.68 -7.79 -0.32
CA VAL A 7 -5.38 -7.17 -0.10
C VAL A 7 -5.13 -6.21 -1.24
N LEU A 8 -4.96 -4.93 -0.94
CA LEU A 8 -4.75 -3.89 -1.95
C LEU A 8 -3.37 -3.27 -1.82
N LEU A 9 -2.69 -3.13 -2.96
CA LEU A 9 -1.46 -2.37 -3.06
C LEU A 9 -1.82 -0.96 -3.55
N ILE A 10 -1.44 0.05 -2.78
CA ILE A 10 -1.76 1.45 -3.10
C ILE A 10 -0.47 2.20 -3.38
N LEU A 11 -0.38 2.80 -4.54
CA LEU A 11 0.80 3.57 -4.93
C LEU A 11 0.62 5.02 -4.48
N GLY A 12 1.40 5.38 -3.47
CA GLY A 12 1.32 6.69 -2.85
C GLY A 12 0.61 6.63 -1.50
N ALA A 13 1.14 7.37 -0.54
CA ALA A 13 0.57 7.45 0.81
C ALA A 13 0.58 8.90 1.31
N GLY A 14 0.58 9.87 0.38
CA GLY A 14 0.49 11.27 0.71
C GLY A 14 -0.91 11.69 1.12
N VAL A 15 -1.07 12.98 1.41
CA VAL A 15 -2.32 13.51 1.91
C VAL A 15 -3.48 13.26 0.94
N ASP A 16 -3.20 13.29 -0.37
CA ASP A 16 -4.24 13.07 -1.38
C ASP A 16 -4.73 11.62 -1.42
N GLN A 17 -3.94 10.69 -0.93
CA GLN A 17 -4.30 9.28 -0.89
C GLN A 17 -5.03 8.87 0.40
N LEU A 18 -5.01 9.72 1.42
CA LEU A 18 -5.65 9.39 2.71
C LEU A 18 -7.10 8.94 2.58
N PRO A 19 -7.96 9.64 1.81
CA PRO A 19 -9.34 9.20 1.68
C PRO A 19 -9.46 7.80 1.06
N GLY A 20 -8.62 7.50 0.07
CA GLY A 20 -8.62 6.19 -0.58
C GLY A 20 -8.15 5.07 0.35
N ILE A 21 -7.09 5.33 1.10
CA ILE A 21 -6.58 4.36 2.07
C ILE A 21 -7.62 4.10 3.14
N GLN A 22 -8.22 5.16 3.68
CA GLN A 22 -9.24 5.03 4.71
C GLN A 22 -10.47 4.29 4.19
N LYS A 23 -10.89 4.58 2.95
CA LYS A 23 -12.01 3.88 2.34
C LYS A 23 -11.73 2.39 2.21
N ALA A 24 -10.53 2.04 1.79
CA ALA A 24 -10.13 0.64 1.68
C ALA A 24 -10.20 -0.06 3.04
N LYS A 25 -9.74 0.62 4.10
CA LYS A 25 -9.80 0.07 5.45
C LYS A 25 -11.25 -0.08 5.92
N ASP A 26 -12.11 0.89 5.60
CA ASP A 26 -13.53 0.82 5.95
C ASP A 26 -14.21 -0.36 5.27
N MET A 27 -13.70 -0.77 4.11
CA MET A 27 -14.18 -1.94 3.38
C MET A 27 -13.48 -3.23 3.83
N GLU A 28 -12.74 -3.16 4.92
CA GLU A 28 -12.03 -4.29 5.50
C GLU A 28 -10.96 -4.88 4.58
N CYS A 29 -10.31 -4.00 3.82
CA CYS A 29 -9.17 -4.40 2.99
C CYS A 29 -7.87 -4.29 3.79
N TYR A 30 -6.96 -5.23 3.55
CA TYR A 30 -5.60 -5.13 4.05
C TYR A 30 -4.83 -4.22 3.10
N THR A 31 -4.27 -3.14 3.61
CA THR A 31 -3.65 -2.11 2.77
C THR A 31 -2.12 -2.16 2.85
N ILE A 32 -1.50 -2.18 1.68
CA ILE A 32 -0.05 -2.09 1.52
C ILE A 32 0.21 -0.82 0.72
N THR A 33 0.94 0.14 1.29
CA THR A 33 1.20 1.41 0.60
C THR A 33 2.69 1.57 0.30
N LEU A 34 2.97 2.18 -0.84
CA LEU A 34 4.33 2.54 -1.26
C LEU A 34 4.39 4.05 -1.44
N ASP A 35 5.42 4.68 -0.89
CA ASP A 35 5.66 6.11 -1.08
C ASP A 35 7.14 6.39 -0.87
N GLY A 36 7.72 7.26 -1.68
CA GLY A 36 9.13 7.60 -1.56
C GLY A 36 9.45 8.40 -0.30
N ASN A 37 8.45 9.03 0.31
CA ASN A 37 8.63 9.78 1.54
C ASN A 37 8.48 8.82 2.74
N PRO A 38 9.56 8.56 3.50
CA PRO A 38 9.47 7.64 4.64
C PRO A 38 8.55 8.14 5.75
N ASN A 39 8.18 9.42 5.71
CA ASN A 39 7.28 10.03 6.69
C ASN A 39 5.92 10.37 6.07
N ALA A 40 5.52 9.68 5.00
CA ALA A 40 4.24 9.92 4.37
C ALA A 40 3.09 9.75 5.38
N VAL A 41 2.12 10.67 5.31
CA VAL A 41 1.03 10.70 6.30
C VAL A 41 0.18 9.42 6.29
N GLY A 42 0.06 8.77 5.13
CA GLY A 42 -0.71 7.52 5.02
C GLY A 42 -0.05 6.31 5.66
N LYS A 43 1.23 6.44 6.03
CA LYS A 43 1.95 5.34 6.69
C LYS A 43 1.24 4.88 7.94
N GLN A 44 0.72 5.81 8.72
CA GLN A 44 0.13 5.50 10.03
C GLN A 44 -1.17 4.71 9.93
N ILE A 45 -1.89 4.86 8.82
CA ILE A 45 -3.16 4.15 8.65
C ILE A 45 -3.05 2.94 7.74
N SER A 46 -1.88 2.69 7.16
CA SER A 46 -1.63 1.51 6.32
C SER A 46 -1.30 0.30 7.18
N ASP A 47 -1.70 -0.87 6.74
CA ASP A 47 -1.32 -2.11 7.41
C ASP A 47 0.16 -2.41 7.19
N GLU A 48 0.66 -2.14 5.98
CA GLU A 48 2.09 -2.21 5.67
C GLU A 48 2.48 -0.99 4.87
N PHE A 49 3.68 -0.50 5.11
CA PHE A 49 4.22 0.65 4.39
C PHE A 49 5.67 0.38 4.00
N TYR A 50 6.00 0.70 2.76
CA TYR A 50 7.36 0.59 2.26
C TYR A 50 7.77 1.90 1.62
N SER A 51 8.94 2.41 2.00
CA SER A 51 9.48 3.65 1.43
C SER A 51 10.12 3.35 0.08
N ILE A 52 9.31 3.46 -0.97
CA ILE A 52 9.72 3.19 -2.35
C ILE A 52 9.19 4.31 -3.23
N ASN A 53 10.07 4.92 -4.02
CA ASN A 53 9.68 5.96 -4.96
C ASN A 53 8.75 5.36 -6.03
N ILE A 54 7.50 5.80 -6.04
CA ILE A 54 6.49 5.26 -6.97
C ILE A 54 6.75 5.65 -8.43
N LYS A 55 7.67 6.59 -8.66
CA LYS A 55 8.11 6.94 -10.02
C LYS A 55 9.28 6.07 -10.48
N ASP A 56 9.86 5.31 -9.58
CA ASP A 56 10.97 4.40 -9.89
C ASP A 56 10.40 3.04 -10.24
N PHE A 57 10.19 2.82 -11.53
CA PHE A 57 9.61 1.59 -12.03
C PHE A 57 10.40 0.35 -11.61
N GLN A 58 11.75 0.46 -11.63
CA GLN A 58 12.60 -0.68 -11.26
C GLN A 58 12.46 -1.03 -9.77
N ALA A 59 12.35 -0.02 -8.92
CA ALA A 59 12.17 -0.25 -7.49
C ALA A 59 10.85 -0.95 -7.21
N ILE A 60 9.77 -0.53 -7.88
CA ILE A 60 8.46 -1.18 -7.74
C ILE A 60 8.53 -2.61 -8.22
N LYS A 61 9.18 -2.83 -9.38
CA LYS A 61 9.33 -4.17 -9.93
C LYS A 61 10.09 -5.10 -8.99
N SER A 62 11.16 -4.59 -8.38
CA SER A 62 11.94 -5.36 -7.40
C SER A 62 11.11 -5.68 -6.17
N PHE A 63 10.32 -4.72 -5.70
CA PHE A 63 9.43 -4.95 -4.58
C PHE A 63 8.44 -6.08 -4.87
N LEU A 64 7.78 -6.02 -6.03
CA LEU A 64 6.80 -7.04 -6.41
C LEU A 64 7.44 -8.41 -6.59
N LYS A 65 8.69 -8.45 -7.06
CA LYS A 65 9.41 -9.71 -7.24
C LYS A 65 9.68 -10.42 -5.91
N ASN A 66 9.92 -9.64 -4.85
CA ASN A 66 10.26 -10.16 -3.53
C ASN A 66 9.05 -10.29 -2.61
N TYR A 67 7.93 -9.69 -2.98
CA TYR A 67 6.69 -9.79 -2.24
C TYR A 67 5.85 -10.93 -2.83
N ASP A 68 5.07 -11.58 -1.99
CA ASP A 68 4.18 -12.65 -2.48
C ASP A 68 2.97 -12.00 -3.18
N ILE A 69 3.13 -11.72 -4.49
CA ILE A 69 2.11 -11.02 -5.26
C ILE A 69 0.81 -11.80 -5.40
N GLU A 70 0.83 -13.10 -5.16
CA GLU A 70 -0.39 -13.90 -5.18
C GLU A 70 -1.35 -13.48 -4.09
N LYS A 71 -0.84 -12.83 -3.04
CA LYS A 71 -1.68 -12.33 -1.95
C LYS A 71 -2.31 -10.98 -2.25
N ILE A 72 -1.86 -10.29 -3.32
CA ILE A 72 -2.37 -8.97 -3.69
C ILE A 72 -3.54 -9.14 -4.65
N ASP A 73 -4.70 -8.62 -4.28
CA ASP A 73 -5.93 -8.71 -5.09
C ASP A 73 -6.09 -7.57 -6.06
N GLY A 74 -5.49 -6.41 -5.78
CA GLY A 74 -5.61 -5.25 -6.64
C GLY A 74 -4.61 -4.17 -6.30
N VAL A 75 -4.50 -3.22 -7.22
CA VAL A 75 -3.58 -2.09 -7.10
C VAL A 75 -4.36 -0.79 -7.22
#